data_49baa7428a3d28b4e7df6fea73906dd5
#
_entry.id   49baa7428a3d28b4e7df6fea73906dd5
#
_cell.length_a   1.000
_cell.length_b   1.000
_cell.length_c   1.000
_cell.angle_alpha   90.00
_cell.angle_beta   90.00
_cell.angle_gamma   90.00
#
_symmetry.space_group_name_H-M   'P 1'
#
loop_
_entity.id
_entity.type
_entity.pdbx_description
1 polymer ?
#
loop_
_entity_poly.entity_id
_entity_poly.type
_entity_poly.pdbx_seq_one_letter_code
_entity_poly.pdbx_strand_id
1 'polypeptide(L)'
;MKAIILHGGSGTRLRPLTYTGSKQLIKLAGKPISQYGIEDLIKNGIRNIGIILGDNSPKDVIKYYGDGKALGASITYIYQGKARGLAEAIYRSKEFIGNDKFIVYLGDNIVFNGLNKLINFKGNASVLLSQVVNPERFGVVLMDNNKITKLIEKPREFISDLALVGVYAFDPSVFSYIEELKPSGRGELEITEAIQNMLTDGRKIDYSIIDGWWKDNGTPDDLLDANMRILDRFTESYLDKSNIHGRTEISPDLNILDSKIYGPTFIGKNVTIKNSYIGPYTSINDNVIIEDSEIFNSIIFENSIIRKSKINNSIIGEETIIDKNSSKPSNSVFITGKGSVVSLGD
;
A
#
# COMPACT_ATOMS: atom_id res chain seq x y z
N MET A 1 -3.58 10.27 -21.62
CA MET A 1 -2.63 9.81 -20.60
C MET A 1 -3.12 8.48 -20.02
N LYS A 2 -2.24 7.53 -19.86
CA LYS A 2 -2.48 6.21 -19.26
C LYS A 2 -1.76 6.11 -17.91
N ALA A 3 -2.02 5.04 -17.17
CA ALA A 3 -1.22 4.73 -15.97
C ALA A 3 -0.86 3.25 -15.94
N ILE A 4 0.21 2.92 -15.23
CA ILE A 4 0.53 1.56 -14.84
C ILE A 4 0.69 1.47 -13.31
N ILE A 5 0.17 0.40 -12.74
CA ILE A 5 0.32 0.06 -11.33
C ILE A 5 1.13 -1.22 -11.22
N LEU A 6 2.17 -1.19 -10.40
CA LEU A 6 3.11 -2.30 -10.30
C LEU A 6 2.75 -3.22 -9.13
N HIS A 7 2.36 -4.44 -9.45
CA HIS A 7 2.08 -5.53 -8.51
C HIS A 7 3.21 -6.58 -8.47
N GLY A 8 4.43 -6.18 -8.83
CA GLY A 8 5.63 -7.01 -8.68
C GLY A 8 6.15 -7.01 -7.23
N GLY A 9 7.06 -7.92 -6.97
CA GLY A 9 7.74 -8.02 -5.68
C GLY A 9 7.18 -9.12 -4.77
N SER A 10 8.10 -9.83 -4.10
CA SER A 10 7.79 -11.02 -3.28
C SER A 10 7.25 -10.70 -1.89
N GLY A 11 7.33 -9.44 -1.43
CA GLY A 11 6.84 -9.02 -0.11
C GLY A 11 7.50 -9.74 1.09
N THR A 12 8.73 -10.21 0.96
CA THR A 12 9.40 -11.08 1.96
C THR A 12 9.42 -10.51 3.37
N ARG A 13 9.55 -9.19 3.51
CA ARG A 13 9.55 -8.50 4.81
C ARG A 13 8.19 -8.49 5.51
N LEU A 14 7.11 -8.80 4.79
CA LEU A 14 5.74 -8.91 5.31
C LEU A 14 5.31 -10.34 5.58
N ARG A 15 6.21 -11.31 5.46
CA ARG A 15 5.90 -12.67 5.88
C ARG A 15 5.59 -12.72 7.38
N PRO A 16 4.61 -13.52 7.79
CA PRO A 16 3.92 -14.59 7.06
C PRO A 16 2.73 -14.14 6.18
N LEU A 17 2.27 -12.89 6.22
CA LEU A 17 1.10 -12.39 5.47
C LEU A 17 1.20 -12.64 3.94
N THR A 18 2.40 -12.51 3.39
CA THR A 18 2.63 -12.63 1.95
C THR A 18 3.02 -14.02 1.47
N TYR A 19 2.91 -15.04 2.31
CA TYR A 19 3.04 -16.43 1.84
C TYR A 19 1.89 -16.88 0.96
N THR A 20 0.69 -16.35 1.22
CA THR A 20 -0.55 -16.79 0.58
C THR A 20 -1.18 -15.74 -0.33
N GLY A 21 -0.62 -14.54 -0.42
CA GLY A 21 -1.22 -13.44 -1.19
C GLY A 21 -0.24 -12.37 -1.64
N SER A 22 -0.70 -11.54 -2.59
CA SER A 22 0.03 -10.37 -3.05
C SER A 22 0.05 -9.28 -1.96
N LYS A 23 1.23 -8.68 -1.70
CA LYS A 23 1.39 -7.54 -0.80
C LYS A 23 0.40 -6.41 -1.11
N GLN A 24 0.18 -6.13 -2.37
CA GLN A 24 -0.65 -5.04 -2.84
C GLN A 24 -2.15 -5.25 -2.58
N LEU A 25 -2.55 -6.50 -2.30
CA LEU A 25 -3.92 -6.85 -1.90
C LEU A 25 -4.14 -6.86 -0.39
N ILE A 26 -3.10 -6.64 0.43
CA ILE A 26 -3.28 -6.46 1.88
C ILE A 26 -4.23 -5.28 2.11
N LYS A 27 -5.27 -5.50 2.93
CA LYS A 27 -6.28 -4.49 3.18
C LYS A 27 -5.90 -3.61 4.38
N LEU A 28 -6.04 -2.31 4.19
CA LEU A 28 -5.97 -1.29 5.23
C LEU A 28 -7.28 -0.53 5.24
N ALA A 29 -7.91 -0.39 6.39
CA ALA A 29 -9.25 0.20 6.51
C ALA A 29 -10.22 -0.35 5.44
N GLY A 30 -10.26 -1.68 5.30
CA GLY A 30 -11.18 -2.40 4.41
C GLY A 30 -10.82 -2.43 2.92
N LYS A 31 -9.79 -1.71 2.45
CA LYS A 31 -9.40 -1.66 1.03
C LYS A 31 -7.97 -2.13 0.80
N PRO A 32 -7.68 -2.88 -0.29
CA PRO A 32 -6.32 -3.18 -0.70
C PRO A 32 -5.44 -1.95 -0.84
N ILE A 33 -4.17 -2.08 -0.49
CA ILE A 33 -3.20 -0.99 -0.61
C ILE A 33 -3.20 -0.38 -2.02
N SER A 34 -3.14 -1.20 -3.05
CA SER A 34 -3.11 -0.73 -4.44
C SER A 34 -4.40 -0.07 -4.91
N GLN A 35 -5.53 -0.33 -4.25
CA GLN A 35 -6.79 0.32 -4.60
C GLN A 35 -6.77 1.82 -4.29
N TYR A 36 -6.06 2.26 -3.25
CA TYR A 36 -5.88 3.68 -2.97
C TYR A 36 -5.21 4.41 -4.14
N GLY A 37 -4.17 3.81 -4.74
CA GLY A 37 -3.53 4.34 -5.94
C GLY A 37 -4.45 4.33 -7.17
N ILE A 38 -5.24 3.27 -7.38
CA ILE A 38 -6.23 3.19 -8.46
C ILE A 38 -7.28 4.28 -8.32
N GLU A 39 -7.86 4.44 -7.11
CA GLU A 39 -8.86 5.48 -6.83
C GLU A 39 -8.29 6.89 -7.01
N ASP A 40 -7.03 7.12 -6.63
CA ASP A 40 -6.36 8.40 -6.84
C ASP A 40 -6.14 8.70 -8.33
N LEU A 41 -5.74 7.71 -9.13
CA LEU A 41 -5.65 7.83 -10.59
C LEU A 41 -6.99 8.20 -11.22
N ILE A 42 -8.07 7.49 -10.83
CA ILE A 42 -9.43 7.73 -11.35
C ILE A 42 -9.93 9.11 -10.97
N LYS A 43 -9.72 9.54 -9.72
CA LYS A 43 -10.06 10.88 -9.22
C LYS A 43 -9.39 11.98 -10.03
N ASN A 44 -8.18 11.71 -10.51
CA ASN A 44 -7.41 12.62 -11.37
C ASN A 44 -7.68 12.41 -12.88
N GLY A 45 -8.74 11.70 -13.25
CA GLY A 45 -9.19 11.54 -14.64
C GLY A 45 -8.47 10.47 -15.45
N ILE A 46 -7.58 9.68 -14.84
CA ILE A 46 -6.84 8.60 -15.52
C ILE A 46 -7.61 7.29 -15.32
N ARG A 47 -8.25 6.81 -16.38
CA ARG A 47 -9.12 5.61 -16.34
C ARG A 47 -8.59 4.42 -17.13
N ASN A 48 -7.59 4.61 -17.99
CA ASN A 48 -6.96 3.51 -18.72
C ASN A 48 -5.70 3.07 -17.96
N ILE A 49 -5.80 1.95 -17.24
CA ILE A 49 -4.82 1.52 -16.24
C ILE A 49 -4.28 0.13 -16.59
N GLY A 50 -2.96 0.01 -16.75
CA GLY A 50 -2.27 -1.27 -16.83
C GLY A 50 -1.87 -1.76 -15.43
N ILE A 51 -2.17 -3.01 -15.07
CA ILE A 51 -1.63 -3.62 -13.86
C ILE A 51 -0.51 -4.59 -14.26
N ILE A 52 0.70 -4.30 -13.81
CA ILE A 52 1.87 -5.15 -14.07
C ILE A 52 1.89 -6.27 -13.02
N LEU A 53 1.68 -7.51 -13.46
CA LEU A 53 1.59 -8.67 -12.59
C LEU A 53 2.95 -9.38 -12.48
N GLY A 54 3.42 -9.58 -11.26
CA GLY A 54 4.50 -10.51 -10.96
C GLY A 54 4.00 -11.95 -10.77
N ASP A 55 4.91 -12.84 -10.36
CA ASP A 55 4.59 -14.26 -10.12
C ASP A 55 3.77 -14.50 -8.83
N ASN A 56 3.72 -13.53 -7.92
CA ASN A 56 3.03 -13.71 -6.64
C ASN A 56 1.54 -13.42 -6.78
N SER A 57 0.73 -14.49 -6.75
CA SER A 57 -0.74 -14.45 -6.75
C SER A 57 -1.39 -13.58 -7.85
N PRO A 58 -0.95 -13.67 -9.13
CA PRO A 58 -1.53 -12.83 -10.18
C PRO A 58 -3.02 -13.09 -10.41
N LYS A 59 -3.50 -14.32 -10.18
CA LYS A 59 -4.92 -14.68 -10.30
C LYS A 59 -5.80 -13.95 -9.30
N ASP A 60 -5.31 -13.71 -8.08
CA ASP A 60 -6.06 -13.03 -7.04
C ASP A 60 -6.22 -11.54 -7.37
N VAL A 61 -5.18 -10.93 -7.94
CA VAL A 61 -5.25 -9.55 -8.43
C VAL A 61 -6.28 -9.40 -9.55
N ILE A 62 -6.26 -10.33 -10.52
CA ILE A 62 -7.23 -10.35 -11.63
C ILE A 62 -8.65 -10.57 -11.10
N LYS A 63 -8.83 -11.54 -10.18
CA LYS A 63 -10.12 -11.83 -9.55
C LYS A 63 -10.68 -10.62 -8.79
N TYR A 64 -9.81 -9.87 -8.10
CA TYR A 64 -10.24 -8.73 -7.28
C TYR A 64 -10.67 -7.54 -8.13
N TYR A 65 -9.87 -7.14 -9.11
CA TYR A 65 -10.12 -5.91 -9.90
C TYR A 65 -10.96 -6.13 -11.15
N GLY A 66 -11.03 -7.37 -11.67
CA GLY A 66 -11.77 -7.70 -12.88
C GLY A 66 -11.38 -6.84 -14.08
N ASP A 67 -12.34 -6.31 -14.81
CA ASP A 67 -12.10 -5.39 -15.93
C ASP A 67 -11.99 -3.90 -15.49
N GLY A 68 -12.11 -3.63 -14.21
CA GLY A 68 -12.04 -2.29 -13.63
C GLY A 68 -13.33 -1.47 -13.68
N LYS A 69 -14.38 -1.94 -14.36
CA LYS A 69 -15.63 -1.19 -14.51
C LYS A 69 -16.28 -0.84 -13.17
N ALA A 70 -16.23 -1.74 -12.20
CA ALA A 70 -16.75 -1.51 -10.85
C ALA A 70 -16.10 -0.31 -10.14
N LEU A 71 -14.86 0.03 -10.51
CA LEU A 71 -14.13 1.20 -10.01
C LEU A 71 -14.25 2.42 -10.93
N GLY A 72 -14.88 2.30 -12.09
CA GLY A 72 -14.96 3.36 -13.09
C GLY A 72 -13.72 3.50 -13.97
N ALA A 73 -12.93 2.45 -14.12
CA ALA A 73 -11.72 2.36 -14.95
C ALA A 73 -11.83 1.25 -16.00
N SER A 74 -10.86 1.19 -16.91
CA SER A 74 -10.57 0.07 -17.79
C SER A 74 -9.19 -0.48 -17.41
N ILE A 75 -9.15 -1.74 -16.98
CA ILE A 75 -7.93 -2.38 -16.52
C ILE A 75 -7.43 -3.38 -17.58
N THR A 76 -6.15 -3.26 -17.90
CA THR A 76 -5.39 -4.21 -18.73
C THR A 76 -4.33 -4.87 -17.87
N TYR A 77 -4.23 -6.20 -17.91
CA TYR A 77 -3.22 -6.93 -17.16
C TYR A 77 -2.03 -7.25 -18.04
N ILE A 78 -0.84 -6.94 -17.54
CA ILE A 78 0.44 -7.11 -18.23
C ILE A 78 1.33 -8.00 -17.36
N TYR A 79 1.72 -9.16 -17.87
CA TYR A 79 2.51 -10.11 -17.10
C TYR A 79 4.01 -9.79 -17.21
N GLN A 80 4.64 -9.52 -16.07
CA GLN A 80 6.08 -9.31 -15.97
C GLN A 80 6.85 -10.63 -15.90
N GLY A 81 6.29 -11.62 -15.18
CA GLY A 81 6.99 -12.82 -14.81
C GLY A 81 7.97 -12.59 -13.66
N LYS A 82 9.15 -13.18 -13.75
CA LYS A 82 10.19 -13.01 -12.72
C LYS A 82 10.65 -11.56 -12.62
N ALA A 83 10.54 -11.01 -11.42
CA ALA A 83 10.95 -9.64 -11.15
C ALA A 83 12.47 -9.44 -11.37
N ARG A 84 12.84 -8.47 -12.20
CA ARG A 84 14.22 -8.09 -12.51
C ARG A 84 14.50 -6.60 -12.24
N GLY A 85 13.66 -5.98 -11.43
CA GLY A 85 13.75 -4.57 -11.09
C GLY A 85 12.58 -3.74 -11.58
N LEU A 86 12.53 -2.52 -11.10
CA LEU A 86 11.42 -1.61 -11.36
C LEU A 86 11.37 -1.13 -12.83
N ALA A 87 12.54 -0.83 -13.40
CA ALA A 87 12.62 -0.40 -14.79
C ALA A 87 12.15 -1.49 -15.76
N GLU A 88 12.47 -2.76 -15.50
CA GLU A 88 12.00 -3.88 -16.33
C GLU A 88 10.47 -3.99 -16.29
N ALA A 89 9.86 -3.86 -15.10
CA ALA A 89 8.41 -3.86 -14.97
C ALA A 89 7.74 -2.74 -15.79
N ILE A 90 8.31 -1.55 -15.75
CA ILE A 90 7.85 -0.42 -16.56
C ILE A 90 8.00 -0.71 -18.06
N TYR A 91 9.12 -1.29 -18.45
CA TYR A 91 9.37 -1.62 -19.87
C TYR A 91 8.34 -2.58 -20.46
N ARG A 92 7.83 -3.56 -19.67
CA ARG A 92 6.77 -4.46 -20.09
C ARG A 92 5.48 -3.76 -20.52
N SER A 93 5.28 -2.54 -20.12
CA SER A 93 4.11 -1.74 -20.49
C SER A 93 4.26 -0.98 -21.82
N LYS A 94 5.41 -1.06 -22.52
CA LYS A 94 5.72 -0.26 -23.71
C LYS A 94 4.64 -0.30 -24.77
N GLU A 95 4.15 -1.50 -25.12
CA GLU A 95 3.07 -1.67 -26.11
C GLU A 95 1.72 -1.09 -25.61
N PHE A 96 1.38 -1.31 -24.33
CA PHE A 96 0.17 -0.75 -23.74
C PHE A 96 0.21 0.79 -23.74
N ILE A 97 1.34 1.37 -23.38
CA ILE A 97 1.53 2.83 -23.34
C ILE A 97 1.50 3.43 -24.75
N GLY A 98 2.20 2.85 -25.71
CA GLY A 98 2.37 3.43 -27.06
C GLY A 98 3.06 4.78 -26.99
N ASN A 99 2.43 5.80 -27.56
CA ASN A 99 2.95 7.17 -27.61
C ASN A 99 2.39 8.11 -26.53
N ASP A 100 1.65 7.57 -25.56
CA ASP A 100 1.04 8.37 -24.51
C ASP A 100 2.04 8.73 -23.40
N LYS A 101 1.94 9.94 -22.83
CA LYS A 101 2.46 10.21 -21.50
C LYS A 101 1.73 9.35 -20.47
N PHE A 102 2.45 8.90 -19.47
CA PHE A 102 1.88 7.95 -18.51
C PHE A 102 2.39 8.14 -17.08
N ILE A 103 1.59 7.68 -16.14
CA ILE A 103 1.93 7.59 -14.71
C ILE A 103 2.36 6.16 -14.40
N VAL A 104 3.42 6.03 -13.61
CA VAL A 104 3.83 4.80 -12.93
C VAL A 104 3.49 4.96 -11.46
N TYR A 105 2.76 4.02 -10.90
CA TYR A 105 2.40 3.98 -9.49
C TYR A 105 2.84 2.65 -8.88
N LEU A 106 3.67 2.68 -7.84
CA LEU A 106 4.03 1.46 -7.13
C LEU A 106 2.84 0.99 -6.30
N GLY A 107 2.35 -0.21 -6.56
CA GLY A 107 1.09 -0.71 -5.98
C GLY A 107 1.13 -0.97 -4.47
N ASP A 108 2.29 -0.87 -3.84
CA ASP A 108 2.48 -0.92 -2.38
C ASP A 108 2.61 0.46 -1.73
N ASN A 109 2.54 1.52 -2.51
CA ASN A 109 2.63 2.89 -2.01
C ASN A 109 1.24 3.49 -1.78
N ILE A 110 1.12 4.28 -0.73
CA ILE A 110 -0.02 5.14 -0.48
C ILE A 110 0.48 6.58 -0.44
N VAL A 111 -0.11 7.43 -1.27
CA VAL A 111 0.29 8.83 -1.41
C VAL A 111 -0.94 9.71 -1.22
N PHE A 112 -0.84 10.68 -0.33
CA PHE A 112 -1.88 11.68 -0.16
C PHE A 112 -1.44 13.03 -0.74
N ASN A 113 -2.24 13.60 -1.65
CA ASN A 113 -2.04 14.92 -2.24
C ASN A 113 -0.74 15.07 -3.07
N GLY A 114 -0.42 14.10 -3.92
CA GLY A 114 0.81 14.16 -4.75
C GLY A 114 0.56 14.03 -6.25
N LEU A 115 -0.39 13.18 -6.64
CA LEU A 115 -0.57 12.81 -8.04
C LEU A 115 -0.93 13.99 -8.96
N ASN A 116 -1.76 14.90 -8.49
CA ASN A 116 -2.16 16.11 -9.26
C ASN A 116 -0.97 16.97 -9.69
N LYS A 117 0.16 16.93 -8.96
CA LYS A 117 1.39 17.65 -9.29
C LYS A 117 2.14 17.02 -10.47
N LEU A 118 1.93 15.71 -10.73
CA LEU A 118 2.58 14.98 -11.81
C LEU A 118 1.83 15.04 -13.14
N ILE A 119 0.51 15.15 -13.13
CA ILE A 119 -0.32 14.96 -14.34
C ILE A 119 -0.03 15.97 -15.42
N ASN A 120 0.30 17.21 -15.06
CA ASN A 120 0.50 18.32 -15.99
C ASN A 120 1.98 18.62 -16.24
N PHE A 121 2.87 17.63 -16.06
CA PHE A 121 4.29 17.83 -16.29
C PHE A 121 4.61 18.21 -17.74
N LYS A 122 5.63 19.06 -17.91
CA LYS A 122 6.03 19.56 -19.23
C LYS A 122 7.33 18.95 -19.73
N GLY A 123 8.13 18.38 -18.82
CA GLY A 123 9.38 17.70 -19.13
C GLY A 123 9.19 16.34 -19.79
N ASN A 124 10.29 15.56 -19.84
CA ASN A 124 10.31 14.18 -20.30
C ASN A 124 9.95 13.22 -19.16
N ALA A 125 10.26 13.60 -17.92
CA ALA A 125 9.83 12.91 -16.72
C ALA A 125 9.44 13.91 -15.62
N SER A 126 8.67 13.45 -14.66
CA SER A 126 8.41 14.18 -13.41
C SER A 126 8.37 13.21 -12.24
N VAL A 127 8.97 13.61 -11.13
CA VAL A 127 9.09 12.80 -9.92
C VAL A 127 8.51 13.51 -8.71
N LEU A 128 7.95 12.74 -7.78
CA LEU A 128 7.60 13.23 -6.44
C LEU A 128 8.75 12.95 -5.47
N LEU A 129 9.04 13.92 -4.63
CA LEU A 129 10.08 13.85 -3.61
C LEU A 129 9.45 14.00 -2.22
N SER A 130 10.01 13.31 -1.24
CA SER A 130 9.66 13.42 0.16
C SER A 130 10.91 13.40 1.03
N GLN A 131 10.92 14.21 2.10
CA GLN A 131 11.94 14.05 3.13
C GLN A 131 11.70 12.77 3.93
N VAL A 132 12.77 12.03 4.18
CA VAL A 132 12.72 10.75 4.91
C VAL A 132 13.84 10.67 5.95
N VAL A 133 13.59 9.91 7.01
CA VAL A 133 14.57 9.68 8.09
C VAL A 133 15.63 8.64 7.68
N ASN A 134 15.26 7.66 6.84
CA ASN A 134 16.10 6.54 6.46
C ASN A 134 16.30 6.52 4.92
N PRO A 135 17.08 7.48 4.35
CA PRO A 135 17.24 7.63 2.90
C PRO A 135 17.91 6.43 2.22
N GLU A 136 18.69 5.65 2.94
CA GLU A 136 19.34 4.42 2.45
C GLU A 136 18.35 3.33 2.00
N ARG A 137 17.08 3.48 2.32
CA ARG A 137 16.02 2.56 1.88
C ARG A 137 15.48 2.87 0.48
N PHE A 138 15.77 4.05 -0.06
CA PHE A 138 15.09 4.63 -1.23
C PHE A 138 16.10 5.11 -2.28
N GLY A 139 15.61 5.36 -3.48
CA GLY A 139 16.30 6.24 -4.41
C GLY A 139 16.29 7.67 -3.87
N VAL A 140 17.44 8.33 -3.83
CA VAL A 140 17.58 9.70 -3.32
C VAL A 140 18.01 10.66 -4.41
N VAL A 141 17.70 11.94 -4.19
CA VAL A 141 17.95 13.01 -5.15
C VAL A 141 18.86 14.08 -4.53
N LEU A 142 19.92 14.43 -5.25
CA LEU A 142 20.71 15.65 -4.97
C LEU A 142 20.15 16.81 -5.75
N MET A 143 20.03 17.93 -5.05
CA MET A 143 19.54 19.19 -5.60
C MET A 143 20.64 20.25 -5.57
N ASP A 144 20.73 21.04 -6.62
CA ASP A 144 21.50 22.28 -6.67
C ASP A 144 20.68 23.38 -7.36
N ASN A 145 20.61 24.56 -6.76
CA ASN A 145 19.87 25.70 -7.30
C ASN A 145 18.43 25.35 -7.77
N ASN A 146 17.68 24.59 -6.97
CA ASN A 146 16.34 24.08 -7.29
C ASN A 146 16.28 23.20 -8.56
N LYS A 147 17.37 22.53 -8.91
CA LYS A 147 17.40 21.53 -9.99
C LYS A 147 17.93 20.22 -9.48
N ILE A 148 17.38 19.13 -9.99
CA ILE A 148 17.93 17.81 -9.76
C ILE A 148 19.27 17.72 -10.49
N THR A 149 20.33 17.34 -9.76
CA THR A 149 21.66 17.16 -10.32
C THR A 149 22.10 15.70 -10.35
N LYS A 150 21.59 14.90 -9.43
CA LYS A 150 21.93 13.47 -9.35
C LYS A 150 20.83 12.66 -8.70
N LEU A 151 20.66 11.41 -9.16
CA LEU A 151 19.81 10.38 -8.54
C LEU A 151 20.67 9.16 -8.20
N ILE A 152 20.48 8.61 -7.02
CA ILE A 152 21.24 7.43 -6.54
C ILE A 152 20.27 6.45 -5.86
N GLU A 153 20.27 5.20 -6.32
CA GLU A 153 19.46 4.14 -5.71
C GLU A 153 20.11 3.62 -4.43
N LYS A 154 19.38 3.69 -3.32
CA LYS A 154 19.75 3.11 -2.01
C LYS A 154 21.23 3.34 -1.65
N PRO A 155 21.63 4.59 -1.44
CA PRO A 155 23.03 4.92 -1.18
C PRO A 155 23.51 4.26 0.11
N ARG A 156 24.78 3.81 0.13
CA ARG A 156 25.40 3.22 1.33
C ARG A 156 25.81 4.26 2.37
N GLU A 157 26.03 5.49 1.91
CA GLU A 157 26.40 6.63 2.75
C GLU A 157 25.31 7.69 2.63
N PHE A 158 25.16 8.52 3.66
CA PHE A 158 24.21 9.63 3.61
C PHE A 158 24.60 10.61 2.50
N ILE A 159 23.67 10.88 1.59
CA ILE A 159 23.84 11.79 0.46
C ILE A 159 22.80 12.92 0.52
N SER A 160 21.55 12.56 0.76
CA SER A 160 20.41 13.46 0.83
C SER A 160 19.28 12.78 1.58
N ASP A 161 18.43 13.56 2.23
CA ASP A 161 17.19 13.10 2.85
C ASP A 161 15.96 13.18 1.90
N LEU A 162 16.16 13.67 0.67
CA LEU A 162 15.11 13.75 -0.34
C LEU A 162 15.00 12.42 -1.11
N ALA A 163 13.99 11.63 -0.77
CA ALA A 163 13.70 10.35 -1.40
C ALA A 163 12.70 10.48 -2.55
N LEU A 164 12.83 9.62 -3.56
CA LEU A 164 11.83 9.41 -4.59
C LEU A 164 10.61 8.71 -4.00
N VAL A 165 9.46 9.33 -4.13
CA VAL A 165 8.16 8.71 -3.85
C VAL A 165 7.83 7.74 -4.98
N GLY A 166 7.18 6.62 -4.67
CA GLY A 166 6.86 5.57 -5.64
C GLY A 166 5.78 5.93 -6.67
N VAL A 167 5.76 7.18 -7.12
CA VAL A 167 4.90 7.67 -8.20
C VAL A 167 5.71 8.53 -9.15
N TYR A 168 5.70 8.19 -10.44
CA TYR A 168 6.47 8.84 -11.48
C TYR A 168 5.58 9.19 -12.67
N ALA A 169 5.94 10.22 -13.41
CA ALA A 169 5.35 10.52 -14.70
C ALA A 169 6.43 10.51 -15.78
N PHE A 170 6.14 9.92 -16.93
CA PHE A 170 7.06 9.81 -18.05
C PHE A 170 6.39 10.12 -19.37
N ASP A 171 7.18 10.62 -20.32
CA ASP A 171 6.89 10.46 -21.74
C ASP A 171 7.50 9.13 -22.26
N PRO A 172 7.15 8.66 -23.46
CA PRO A 172 7.63 7.37 -23.97
C PRO A 172 9.15 7.28 -24.18
N SER A 173 9.89 8.41 -24.17
CA SER A 173 11.35 8.38 -24.34
C SER A 173 12.07 7.58 -23.23
N VAL A 174 11.46 7.43 -22.06
CA VAL A 174 12.02 6.61 -20.96
C VAL A 174 12.31 5.18 -21.38
N PHE A 175 11.55 4.61 -22.33
CA PHE A 175 11.74 3.23 -22.75
C PHE A 175 13.10 2.99 -23.43
N SER A 176 13.62 3.95 -24.21
CA SER A 176 14.96 3.82 -24.81
C SER A 176 16.05 3.79 -23.72
N TYR A 177 15.93 4.60 -22.67
CA TYR A 177 16.87 4.59 -21.55
C TYR A 177 16.80 3.31 -20.73
N ILE A 178 15.60 2.71 -20.59
CA ILE A 178 15.47 1.41 -19.90
C ILE A 178 16.10 0.29 -20.73
N GLU A 179 15.99 0.30 -22.06
CA GLU A 179 16.60 -0.70 -22.95
C GLU A 179 18.12 -0.78 -22.80
N GLU A 180 18.77 0.33 -22.49
CA GLU A 180 20.23 0.44 -22.37
C GLU A 180 20.75 0.08 -20.97
N LEU A 181 19.85 -0.11 -19.96
CA LEU A 181 20.25 -0.41 -18.60
C LEU A 181 20.94 -1.77 -18.48
N LYS A 182 21.92 -1.81 -17.60
CA LYS A 182 22.53 -3.06 -17.11
C LYS A 182 22.06 -3.33 -15.69
N PRO A 183 21.99 -4.60 -15.27
CA PRO A 183 21.68 -4.93 -13.88
C PRO A 183 22.64 -4.23 -12.92
N SER A 184 22.10 -3.60 -11.89
CA SER A 184 22.85 -2.98 -10.80
C SER A 184 23.62 -4.02 -9.98
N GLY A 185 24.43 -3.58 -9.00
CA GLY A 185 25.07 -4.47 -8.03
C GLY A 185 24.08 -5.32 -7.22
N ARG A 186 22.78 -5.04 -7.29
CA ARG A 186 21.68 -5.82 -6.69
C ARG A 186 21.05 -6.83 -7.68
N GLY A 187 21.50 -6.82 -8.94
CA GLY A 187 20.93 -7.64 -10.01
C GLY A 187 19.60 -7.12 -10.56
N GLU A 188 19.25 -5.86 -10.32
CA GLU A 188 18.00 -5.22 -10.72
C GLU A 188 18.24 -4.13 -11.76
N LEU A 189 17.27 -3.90 -12.65
CA LEU A 189 17.22 -2.74 -13.54
C LEU A 189 16.52 -1.59 -12.78
N GLU A 190 17.31 -0.57 -12.42
CA GLU A 190 16.86 0.51 -11.54
C GLU A 190 16.23 1.64 -12.34
N ILE A 191 15.04 2.09 -11.95
CA ILE A 191 14.41 3.24 -12.59
C ILE A 191 15.17 4.55 -12.29
N THR A 192 15.80 4.64 -11.14
CA THR A 192 16.67 5.76 -10.75
C THR A 192 17.83 5.94 -11.72
N GLU A 193 18.42 4.85 -12.22
CA GLU A 193 19.48 4.90 -13.22
C GLU A 193 18.96 5.35 -14.59
N ALA A 194 17.77 4.87 -15.01
CA ALA A 194 17.16 5.36 -16.26
C ALA A 194 16.89 6.88 -16.19
N ILE A 195 16.35 7.38 -15.07
CA ILE A 195 16.12 8.82 -14.87
C ILE A 195 17.45 9.59 -14.84
N GLN A 196 18.49 9.02 -14.21
CA GLN A 196 19.83 9.62 -14.19
C GLN A 196 20.41 9.74 -15.61
N ASN A 197 20.27 8.71 -16.44
CA ASN A 197 20.73 8.75 -17.84
C ASN A 197 19.96 9.79 -18.65
N MET A 198 18.63 9.86 -18.47
CA MET A 198 17.81 10.94 -19.06
C MET A 198 18.34 12.32 -18.66
N LEU A 199 18.65 12.53 -17.39
CA LEU A 199 19.17 13.80 -16.88
C LEU A 199 20.54 14.14 -17.50
N THR A 200 21.43 13.15 -17.60
CA THR A 200 22.78 13.29 -18.18
C THR A 200 22.72 13.69 -19.66
N ASP A 201 21.74 13.17 -20.39
CA ASP A 201 21.47 13.52 -21.80
C ASP A 201 20.72 14.85 -21.97
N GLY A 202 20.56 15.62 -20.89
CA GLY A 202 19.92 16.95 -20.96
C GLY A 202 18.39 16.88 -21.07
N ARG A 203 17.76 15.74 -20.83
CA ARG A 203 16.30 15.65 -20.77
C ARG A 203 15.78 16.42 -19.57
N LYS A 204 14.63 17.04 -19.73
CA LYS A 204 14.02 17.83 -18.67
C LYS A 204 13.30 16.92 -17.68
N ILE A 205 13.78 16.88 -16.43
CA ILE A 205 13.16 16.18 -15.32
C ILE A 205 12.51 17.22 -14.41
N ASP A 206 11.17 17.25 -14.40
CA ASP A 206 10.40 18.08 -13.47
C ASP A 206 10.32 17.36 -12.11
N TYR A 207 10.12 18.09 -11.03
CA TYR A 207 9.90 17.51 -9.71
C TYR A 207 8.87 18.30 -8.91
N SER A 208 8.32 17.65 -7.90
CA SER A 208 7.51 18.29 -6.85
C SER A 208 7.79 17.65 -5.51
N ILE A 209 7.90 18.46 -4.47
CA ILE A 209 7.96 17.97 -3.11
C ILE A 209 6.52 17.70 -2.64
N ILE A 210 6.29 16.55 -2.03
CA ILE A 210 4.98 16.20 -1.49
C ILE A 210 4.71 17.04 -0.23
N ASP A 211 3.53 17.61 -0.16
CA ASP A 211 3.02 18.35 1.00
C ASP A 211 2.03 17.56 1.84
N GLY A 212 1.84 16.31 1.49
CA GLY A 212 0.98 15.33 2.16
C GLY A 212 1.77 14.24 2.87
N TRP A 213 1.20 13.05 2.88
CA TRP A 213 1.81 11.87 3.49
C TRP A 213 2.05 10.79 2.44
N TRP A 214 3.13 10.05 2.63
CA TRP A 214 3.55 8.93 1.79
C TRP A 214 4.09 7.78 2.62
N LYS A 215 3.81 6.55 2.19
CA LYS A 215 4.33 5.33 2.79
C LYS A 215 4.48 4.21 1.75
N ASP A 216 5.58 3.45 1.82
CA ASP A 216 5.89 2.30 0.96
C ASP A 216 5.38 0.95 1.49
N ASN A 217 4.75 0.93 2.64
CA ASN A 217 4.14 -0.24 3.30
C ASN A 217 5.03 -1.50 3.26
N GLY A 218 6.32 -1.34 3.56
CA GLY A 218 7.32 -2.39 3.42
C GLY A 218 7.44 -3.36 4.57
N THR A 219 6.96 -3.00 5.74
CA THR A 219 7.06 -3.77 7.00
C THR A 219 5.71 -3.83 7.71
N PRO A 220 5.51 -4.74 8.69
CA PRO A 220 4.29 -4.75 9.50
C PRO A 220 4.00 -3.42 10.21
N ASP A 221 5.03 -2.76 10.76
CA ASP A 221 4.88 -1.45 11.39
C ASP A 221 4.43 -0.38 10.40
N ASP A 222 4.94 -0.45 9.15
CA ASP A 222 4.48 0.44 8.07
C ASP A 222 3.00 0.24 7.76
N LEU A 223 2.49 -1.01 7.81
CA LEU A 223 1.06 -1.31 7.61
C LEU A 223 0.19 -0.74 8.73
N LEU A 224 0.61 -0.88 9.98
CA LEU A 224 -0.12 -0.33 11.14
C LEU A 224 -0.16 1.20 11.10
N ASP A 225 0.98 1.85 10.81
CA ASP A 225 1.05 3.31 10.64
C ASP A 225 0.15 3.78 9.49
N ALA A 226 0.20 3.09 8.35
CA ALA A 226 -0.65 3.41 7.21
C ALA A 226 -2.14 3.24 7.53
N ASN A 227 -2.52 2.14 8.20
CA ASN A 227 -3.89 1.90 8.64
C ASN A 227 -4.39 3.04 9.56
N MET A 228 -3.58 3.44 10.53
CA MET A 228 -3.89 4.57 11.41
C MET A 228 -4.12 5.87 10.63
N ARG A 229 -3.21 6.21 9.72
CA ARG A 229 -3.30 7.42 8.88
C ARG A 229 -4.51 7.42 7.95
N ILE A 230 -4.85 6.25 7.39
CA ILE A 230 -6.02 6.08 6.54
C ILE A 230 -7.30 6.29 7.37
N LEU A 231 -7.40 5.65 8.52
CA LEU A 231 -8.54 5.79 9.42
C LEU A 231 -8.74 7.24 9.87
N ASP A 232 -7.65 7.96 10.19
CA ASP A 232 -7.72 9.38 10.53
C ASP A 232 -8.25 10.24 9.38
N ARG A 233 -7.93 9.90 8.14
CA ARG A 233 -8.27 10.74 6.98
C ARG A 233 -9.64 10.42 6.38
N PHE A 234 -9.98 9.14 6.29
CA PHE A 234 -11.15 8.69 5.51
C PHE A 234 -12.34 8.27 6.35
N THR A 235 -12.19 8.15 7.66
CA THR A 235 -13.32 7.87 8.54
C THR A 235 -14.05 9.18 8.85
N GLU A 236 -15.04 9.51 8.04
CA GLU A 236 -15.77 10.79 8.16
C GLU A 236 -17.02 10.68 9.06
N SER A 237 -17.62 9.48 9.13
CA SER A 237 -18.85 9.26 9.89
C SER A 237 -18.56 9.31 11.39
N TYR A 238 -19.03 10.37 12.04
CA TYR A 238 -19.00 10.46 13.49
C TYR A 238 -20.27 9.85 14.08
N LEU A 239 -20.10 8.81 14.89
CA LEU A 239 -21.19 8.19 15.63
C LEU A 239 -21.00 8.42 17.13
N ASP A 240 -22.08 8.78 17.80
CA ASP A 240 -22.16 8.84 19.26
C ASP A 240 -23.47 8.17 19.70
N LYS A 241 -23.41 6.86 19.83
CA LYS A 241 -24.48 6.00 20.30
C LYS A 241 -24.04 5.36 21.61
N SER A 242 -24.94 4.72 22.32
CA SER A 242 -24.67 4.11 23.62
C SER A 242 -23.41 3.21 23.68
N ASN A 243 -23.01 2.66 22.56
CA ASN A 243 -21.91 1.68 22.46
C ASN A 243 -20.92 1.93 21.33
N ILE A 244 -21.10 2.99 20.51
CA ILE A 244 -20.21 3.35 19.40
C ILE A 244 -19.89 4.84 19.48
N HIS A 245 -18.63 5.19 19.63
CA HIS A 245 -18.19 6.57 19.83
C HIS A 245 -17.07 6.97 18.88
N GLY A 246 -17.16 8.19 18.34
CA GLY A 246 -16.12 8.79 17.51
C GLY A 246 -16.29 8.49 16.02
N ARG A 247 -15.19 8.69 15.25
CA ARG A 247 -15.18 8.51 13.80
C ARG A 247 -15.12 7.02 13.46
N THR A 248 -16.16 6.51 12.83
CA THR A 248 -16.25 5.07 12.53
C THR A 248 -16.81 4.86 11.12
N GLU A 249 -16.27 3.90 10.39
CA GLU A 249 -16.86 3.34 9.18
C GLU A 249 -17.31 1.91 9.48
N ILE A 250 -18.60 1.67 9.57
CA ILE A 250 -19.18 0.42 10.05
C ILE A 250 -20.21 -0.08 9.05
N SER A 251 -20.12 -1.36 8.69
CA SER A 251 -21.12 -2.03 7.87
C SER A 251 -22.45 -2.15 8.62
N PRO A 252 -23.61 -2.02 7.92
CA PRO A 252 -24.94 -2.01 8.55
C PRO A 252 -25.33 -3.36 9.20
N ASP A 253 -24.68 -4.44 8.85
CA ASP A 253 -24.91 -5.80 9.33
C ASP A 253 -24.02 -6.20 10.54
N LEU A 254 -23.45 -5.23 11.24
CA LEU A 254 -22.70 -5.44 12.48
C LEU A 254 -23.63 -5.98 13.59
N ASN A 255 -23.26 -7.12 14.17
CA ASN A 255 -23.87 -7.66 15.37
C ASN A 255 -23.04 -7.29 16.60
N ILE A 256 -23.54 -6.36 17.43
CA ILE A 256 -22.86 -5.90 18.64
C ILE A 256 -23.70 -6.18 19.88
N LEU A 257 -23.11 -6.86 20.89
CA LEU A 257 -23.74 -7.19 22.15
C LEU A 257 -22.77 -6.89 23.31
N ASP A 258 -23.22 -6.15 24.32
CA ASP A 258 -22.46 -5.81 25.54
C ASP A 258 -21.02 -5.32 25.28
N SER A 259 -20.84 -4.55 24.20
CA SER A 259 -19.52 -4.16 23.71
C SER A 259 -19.44 -2.66 23.47
N LYS A 260 -18.22 -2.12 23.43
CA LYS A 260 -17.94 -0.70 23.12
C LYS A 260 -16.96 -0.59 22.00
N ILE A 261 -17.21 0.36 21.08
CA ILE A 261 -16.36 0.68 19.94
C ILE A 261 -15.98 2.15 20.00
N TYR A 262 -14.68 2.43 19.89
CA TYR A 262 -14.14 3.79 19.84
C TYR A 262 -13.34 4.00 18.56
N GLY A 263 -13.75 4.99 17.76
CA GLY A 263 -13.04 5.38 16.53
C GLY A 263 -11.76 6.21 16.79
N PRO A 264 -10.93 6.38 15.75
CA PRO A 264 -11.15 5.97 14.35
C PRO A 264 -11.10 4.46 14.16
N THR A 265 -12.11 3.86 13.52
CA THR A 265 -12.23 2.40 13.40
C THR A 265 -13.00 2.05 12.11
N PHE A 266 -12.56 1.00 11.43
CA PHE A 266 -13.27 0.37 10.33
C PHE A 266 -13.81 -0.99 10.75
N ILE A 267 -15.08 -1.29 10.42
CA ILE A 267 -15.69 -2.61 10.66
C ILE A 267 -16.44 -3.04 9.40
N GLY A 268 -16.00 -4.14 8.84
CA GLY A 268 -16.53 -4.78 7.64
C GLY A 268 -17.88 -5.46 7.86
N LYS A 269 -18.27 -6.27 6.87
CA LYS A 269 -19.56 -6.96 6.83
C LYS A 269 -19.57 -8.19 7.73
N ASN A 270 -20.75 -8.54 8.24
CA ASN A 270 -21.01 -9.79 8.95
C ASN A 270 -20.10 -9.97 10.20
N VAL A 271 -19.70 -8.88 10.83
CA VAL A 271 -18.86 -8.91 12.03
C VAL A 271 -19.73 -9.10 13.26
N THR A 272 -19.28 -9.95 14.18
CA THR A 272 -19.91 -10.16 15.47
C THR A 272 -18.96 -9.75 16.59
N ILE A 273 -19.40 -8.85 17.48
CA ILE A 273 -18.62 -8.37 18.62
C ILE A 273 -19.46 -8.53 19.89
N LYS A 274 -19.00 -9.37 20.83
CA LYS A 274 -19.70 -9.65 22.09
C LYS A 274 -18.78 -9.44 23.28
N ASN A 275 -19.29 -8.80 24.34
CA ASN A 275 -18.59 -8.57 25.61
C ASN A 275 -17.15 -8.07 25.38
N SER A 276 -16.96 -7.12 24.48
CA SER A 276 -15.65 -6.75 23.97
C SER A 276 -15.47 -5.23 23.85
N TYR A 277 -14.21 -4.81 23.85
CA TYR A 277 -13.81 -3.43 23.64
C TYR A 277 -12.96 -3.32 22.37
N ILE A 278 -13.41 -2.52 21.41
CA ILE A 278 -12.67 -2.20 20.19
C ILE A 278 -12.24 -0.75 20.29
N GLY A 279 -10.92 -0.56 20.40
CA GLY A 279 -10.34 0.77 20.57
C GLY A 279 -9.95 1.43 19.25
N PRO A 280 -9.41 2.65 19.30
CA PRO A 280 -9.09 3.41 18.12
C PRO A 280 -8.03 2.73 17.26
N TYR A 281 -8.00 3.14 15.99
CA TYR A 281 -7.05 2.70 14.96
C TYR A 281 -7.11 1.21 14.63
N THR A 282 -8.28 0.60 14.85
CA THR A 282 -8.51 -0.82 14.58
C THR A 282 -9.32 -0.99 13.29
N SER A 283 -8.87 -1.88 12.42
CA SER A 283 -9.59 -2.33 11.22
C SER A 283 -9.98 -3.78 11.37
N ILE A 284 -11.28 -4.05 11.33
CA ILE A 284 -11.84 -5.41 11.40
C ILE A 284 -12.51 -5.69 10.05
N ASN A 285 -11.99 -6.66 9.31
CA ASN A 285 -12.54 -7.03 8.01
C ASN A 285 -13.76 -7.97 8.12
N ASP A 286 -14.24 -8.49 7.00
CA ASP A 286 -15.51 -9.20 6.92
C ASP A 286 -15.52 -10.55 7.67
N ASN A 287 -16.68 -10.96 8.18
CA ASN A 287 -16.94 -12.25 8.82
C ASN A 287 -16.09 -12.54 10.08
N VAL A 288 -15.60 -11.52 10.77
CA VAL A 288 -14.80 -11.68 11.98
C VAL A 288 -15.70 -11.84 13.21
N ILE A 289 -15.30 -12.73 14.14
CA ILE A 289 -15.96 -12.95 15.42
C ILE A 289 -15.00 -12.57 16.55
N ILE A 290 -15.45 -11.65 17.42
CA ILE A 290 -14.70 -11.19 18.59
C ILE A 290 -15.57 -11.35 19.84
N GLU A 291 -15.08 -12.11 20.82
CA GLU A 291 -15.79 -12.39 22.05
C GLU A 291 -14.85 -12.24 23.26
N ASP A 292 -15.34 -11.62 24.35
CA ASP A 292 -14.62 -11.45 25.64
C ASP A 292 -13.21 -10.82 25.46
N SER A 293 -13.06 -9.83 24.57
CA SER A 293 -11.73 -9.38 24.12
C SER A 293 -11.59 -7.87 24.06
N GLU A 294 -10.34 -7.39 24.16
CA GLU A 294 -9.98 -5.98 23.96
C GLU A 294 -8.99 -5.87 22.79
N ILE A 295 -9.29 -5.02 21.80
CA ILE A 295 -8.46 -4.88 20.59
C ILE A 295 -8.20 -3.40 20.31
N PHE A 296 -6.92 -3.04 20.12
CA PHE A 296 -6.46 -1.67 19.84
C PHE A 296 -5.43 -1.67 18.72
N ASN A 297 -5.38 -0.57 17.94
CA ASN A 297 -4.37 -0.32 16.92
C ASN A 297 -3.95 -1.57 16.14
N SER A 298 -4.92 -2.29 15.60
CA SER A 298 -4.71 -3.62 15.00
C SER A 298 -5.50 -3.79 13.72
N ILE A 299 -5.02 -4.69 12.86
CA ILE A 299 -5.69 -5.09 11.63
C ILE A 299 -6.09 -6.55 11.75
N ILE A 300 -7.38 -6.84 11.67
CA ILE A 300 -7.93 -8.18 11.74
C ILE A 300 -8.51 -8.54 10.37
N PHE A 301 -7.93 -9.54 9.71
CA PHE A 301 -8.39 -9.98 8.41
C PHE A 301 -9.57 -10.93 8.49
N GLU A 302 -10.14 -11.22 7.32
CA GLU A 302 -11.40 -11.92 7.13
C GLU A 302 -11.46 -13.30 7.80
N ASN A 303 -12.66 -13.68 8.22
CA ASN A 303 -12.99 -15.01 8.76
C ASN A 303 -12.21 -15.40 10.02
N SER A 304 -11.64 -14.43 10.73
CA SER A 304 -10.87 -14.68 11.96
C SER A 304 -11.77 -14.73 13.19
N ILE A 305 -11.36 -15.51 14.20
CA ILE A 305 -12.05 -15.68 15.46
C ILE A 305 -11.10 -15.33 16.60
N ILE A 306 -11.49 -14.37 17.45
CA ILE A 306 -10.69 -13.90 18.57
C ILE A 306 -11.52 -14.00 19.85
N ARG A 307 -11.02 -14.75 20.85
CA ARG A 307 -11.68 -14.96 22.13
C ARG A 307 -10.75 -14.72 23.31
N LYS A 308 -11.28 -14.13 24.37
CA LYS A 308 -10.65 -13.96 25.69
C LYS A 308 -9.24 -13.36 25.61
N SER A 309 -9.02 -12.41 24.70
CA SER A 309 -7.69 -11.90 24.38
C SER A 309 -7.64 -10.40 24.47
N LYS A 310 -6.46 -9.88 24.87
CA LYS A 310 -6.13 -8.46 24.77
C LYS A 310 -5.05 -8.27 23.73
N ILE A 311 -5.39 -7.63 22.61
CA ILE A 311 -4.56 -7.49 21.41
C ILE A 311 -4.27 -6.02 21.15
N ASN A 312 -3.01 -5.70 20.94
CA ASN A 312 -2.56 -4.35 20.60
C ASN A 312 -1.42 -4.41 19.58
N ASN A 313 -1.33 -3.41 18.69
CA ASN A 313 -0.27 -3.29 17.68
C ASN A 313 -0.07 -4.58 16.86
N SER A 314 -1.16 -5.20 16.41
CA SER A 314 -1.13 -6.53 15.83
C SER A 314 -1.75 -6.60 14.45
N ILE A 315 -1.29 -7.55 13.66
CA ILE A 315 -1.87 -7.90 12.37
C ILE A 315 -2.25 -9.38 12.40
N ILE A 316 -3.53 -9.66 12.32
CA ILE A 316 -4.09 -11.01 12.39
C ILE A 316 -4.51 -11.42 10.98
N GLY A 317 -3.84 -12.44 10.43
CA GLY A 317 -4.11 -12.96 9.08
C GLY A 317 -5.50 -13.58 8.94
N GLU A 318 -5.92 -13.79 7.70
CA GLU A 318 -7.21 -14.43 7.38
C GLU A 318 -7.35 -15.80 8.04
N GLU A 319 -8.59 -16.17 8.40
CA GLU A 319 -8.93 -17.49 8.96
C GLU A 319 -8.10 -17.86 10.22
N THR A 320 -7.61 -16.86 10.95
CA THR A 320 -6.84 -17.07 12.19
C THR A 320 -7.77 -17.28 13.37
N ILE A 321 -7.45 -18.24 14.21
CA ILE A 321 -8.16 -18.48 15.47
C ILE A 321 -7.22 -18.18 16.63
N ILE A 322 -7.61 -17.22 17.48
CA ILE A 322 -6.94 -16.91 18.75
C ILE A 322 -7.96 -17.18 19.86
N ASP A 323 -7.70 -18.17 20.69
CA ASP A 323 -8.53 -18.51 21.83
C ASP A 323 -7.65 -18.72 23.06
N LYS A 324 -7.95 -18.00 24.13
CA LYS A 324 -7.21 -18.09 25.38
C LYS A 324 -8.01 -18.87 26.42
N ASN A 325 -7.39 -19.87 27.02
CA ASN A 325 -8.03 -20.70 28.05
C ASN A 325 -8.10 -19.99 29.41
N SER A 326 -7.39 -18.87 29.62
CA SER A 326 -7.36 -18.16 30.90
C SER A 326 -8.54 -17.20 31.09
N SER A 327 -8.96 -17.01 32.34
CA SER A 327 -10.06 -16.10 32.69
C SER A 327 -9.71 -14.62 32.66
N LYS A 328 -8.44 -14.26 32.50
CA LYS A 328 -7.98 -12.86 32.46
C LYS A 328 -7.14 -12.60 31.21
N PRO A 329 -7.56 -11.69 30.31
CA PRO A 329 -6.77 -11.35 29.15
C PRO A 329 -5.47 -10.63 29.53
N SER A 330 -4.34 -11.04 28.94
CA SER A 330 -3.07 -10.33 29.01
C SER A 330 -2.76 -9.72 27.66
N ASN A 331 -2.04 -8.59 27.64
CA ASN A 331 -1.69 -7.93 26.40
C ASN A 331 -0.78 -8.82 25.54
N SER A 332 -1.11 -8.94 24.26
CA SER A 332 -0.36 -9.77 23.31
C SER A 332 -0.21 -9.02 21.97
N VAL A 333 0.90 -9.26 21.29
CA VAL A 333 1.20 -8.75 19.96
C VAL A 333 1.33 -9.92 19.00
N PHE A 334 0.61 -9.86 17.88
CA PHE A 334 0.61 -10.91 16.88
C PHE A 334 0.84 -10.36 15.48
N ILE A 335 1.60 -11.10 14.69
CA ILE A 335 1.69 -10.98 13.25
C ILE A 335 1.48 -12.38 12.70
N THR A 336 0.27 -12.69 12.26
CA THR A 336 -0.08 -14.05 11.82
C THR A 336 -0.41 -14.07 10.33
N GLY A 337 -0.10 -15.20 9.69
CA GLY A 337 -0.54 -15.51 8.33
C GLY A 337 -1.93 -16.13 8.30
N LYS A 338 -2.42 -16.45 7.11
CA LYS A 338 -3.70 -17.11 6.89
C LYS A 338 -3.76 -18.47 7.58
N GLY A 339 -4.88 -18.76 8.22
CA GLY A 339 -5.16 -20.06 8.86
C GLY A 339 -4.35 -20.35 10.12
N SER A 340 -3.72 -19.34 10.74
CA SER A 340 -2.99 -19.53 11.99
C SER A 340 -3.94 -19.86 13.13
N VAL A 341 -3.53 -20.79 14.01
CA VAL A 341 -4.21 -21.10 15.27
C VAL A 341 -3.25 -20.77 16.40
N VAL A 342 -3.69 -19.89 17.30
CA VAL A 342 -2.90 -19.47 18.46
C VAL A 342 -3.70 -19.81 19.72
N SER A 343 -3.17 -20.72 20.52
CA SER A 343 -3.70 -21.05 21.85
C SER A 343 -2.76 -20.48 22.90
N LEU A 344 -3.28 -19.59 23.73
CA LEU A 344 -2.52 -18.96 24.79
C LEU A 344 -2.83 -19.70 26.10
N GLY A 345 -1.78 -20.30 26.67
CA GLY A 345 -1.84 -20.89 28.02
C GLY A 345 -2.01 -19.84 29.13
N ASP A 346 -2.21 -20.28 30.34
CA ASP A 346 -2.31 -19.46 31.56
C ASP A 346 -1.00 -18.74 31.86
#